data_e179a94ba979934f758fe1aa7d3cab72
#
_entry.id   e179a94ba979934f758fe1aa7d3cab72
#
_cell.length_a   1.000
_cell.length_b   1.000
_cell.length_c   1.000
_cell.angle_alpha   90.00
_cell.angle_beta   90.00
_cell.angle_gamma   90.00
#
_symmetry.space_group_name_H-M   'P 1'
#
loop_
_entity.id
_entity.type
_entity.pdbx_description
1 polymer ?
#
loop_
_entity_poly.entity_id
_entity_poly.type
_entity_poly.pdbx_seq_one_letter_code
_entity_poly.pdbx_strand_id
1 'polypeptide(L)'
;GMKAGDAKILRNAGARVTEDVLRTLILATNLLNVTRVLVMPHTDCRMAQSEESNIHELIESKFGVDTRSLEFRVTKDQEAALKTDITRIRTYPLIREGVSVAGAIYDVISVKIDFKSF
;
A
#
# COMPACT_ATOMS: atom_id res chain seq x y z
N GLY A 1 14.25 -16.81 5.25
CA GLY A 1 13.96 -17.31 6.38
C GLY A 1 13.30 -16.49 7.51
N MET A 2 12.28 -15.63 7.23
CA MET A 2 11.52 -14.97 8.31
C MET A 2 10.70 -15.98 9.11
N LYS A 3 10.63 -15.76 10.41
CA LYS A 3 9.79 -16.52 11.35
C LYS A 3 8.63 -15.65 11.82
N ALA A 4 7.60 -16.27 12.37
CA ALA A 4 6.51 -15.54 13.01
C ALA A 4 7.04 -14.59 14.10
N GLY A 5 6.64 -13.33 14.05
CA GLY A 5 7.10 -12.29 14.97
C GLY A 5 8.26 -11.43 14.47
N ASP A 6 8.96 -11.85 13.41
CA ASP A 6 10.07 -11.06 12.84
C ASP A 6 9.58 -9.79 12.10
N ALA A 7 8.34 -9.79 11.63
CA ALA A 7 7.74 -8.67 10.94
C ALA A 7 6.28 -8.45 11.36
N LYS A 8 5.83 -7.21 11.28
CA LYS A 8 4.41 -6.83 11.32
C LYS A 8 3.94 -6.73 9.88
N ILE A 9 2.86 -7.42 9.54
CA ILE A 9 2.35 -7.47 8.16
C ILE A 9 0.97 -6.82 8.11
N LEU A 10 0.87 -5.78 7.26
CA LEU A 10 -0.39 -5.13 6.92
C LEU A 10 -0.76 -5.51 5.49
N ARG A 11 -2.02 -5.82 5.26
CA ARG A 11 -2.50 -6.16 3.92
C ARG A 11 -3.78 -5.39 3.60
N ASN A 12 -3.79 -4.77 2.42
CA ASN A 12 -5.00 -4.16 1.86
C ASN A 12 -5.01 -4.27 0.33
N ALA A 13 -6.12 -3.87 -0.28
CA ALA A 13 -6.25 -3.86 -1.73
C ALA A 13 -5.24 -2.89 -2.36
N GLY A 14 -4.38 -3.42 -3.24
CA GLY A 14 -3.38 -2.65 -3.97
C GLY A 14 -2.16 -2.25 -3.17
N ALA A 15 -2.00 -2.72 -1.94
CA ALA A 15 -0.90 -2.37 -1.02
C ALA A 15 -0.74 -0.84 -0.87
N ARG A 16 -1.86 -0.11 -0.79
CA ARG A 16 -1.88 1.35 -0.72
C ARG A 16 -1.70 1.84 0.72
N VAL A 17 -0.97 2.93 0.85
CA VAL A 17 -0.77 3.59 2.15
C VAL A 17 -1.95 4.52 2.43
N THR A 18 -2.98 3.97 3.03
CA THR A 18 -4.20 4.66 3.44
C THR A 18 -4.01 5.34 4.80
N GLU A 19 -5.01 6.12 5.23
CA GLU A 19 -5.02 6.73 6.58
C GLU A 19 -4.87 5.69 7.69
N ASP A 20 -5.51 4.52 7.56
CA ASP A 20 -5.39 3.46 8.55
C ASP A 20 -3.99 2.83 8.56
N VAL A 21 -3.35 2.68 7.42
CA VAL A 21 -1.96 2.23 7.34
C VAL A 21 -1.03 3.24 8.01
N LEU A 22 -1.19 4.54 7.75
CA LEU A 22 -0.40 5.59 8.42
C LEU A 22 -0.58 5.55 9.95
N ARG A 23 -1.82 5.46 10.43
CA ARG A 23 -2.13 5.32 11.84
C ARG A 23 -1.40 4.12 12.46
N THR A 24 -1.43 2.99 11.79
CA THR A 24 -0.77 1.76 12.24
C THR A 24 0.76 1.90 12.23
N LEU A 25 1.33 2.55 11.21
CA LEU A 25 2.77 2.79 11.14
C LEU A 25 3.27 3.75 12.25
N ILE A 26 2.47 4.74 12.62
CA ILE A 26 2.77 5.61 13.77
C ILE A 26 2.93 4.76 15.03
N LEU A 27 1.97 3.89 15.30
CA LEU A 27 2.00 3.01 16.48
C LEU A 27 3.16 2.01 16.39
N ALA A 28 3.36 1.39 15.25
CA ALA A 28 4.40 0.38 15.06
C ALA A 28 5.81 0.98 15.22
N THR A 29 6.06 2.15 14.66
CA THR A 29 7.37 2.79 14.73
C THR A 29 7.65 3.42 16.10
N ASN A 30 6.63 3.92 16.79
CA ASN A 30 6.81 4.59 18.08
C ASN A 30 6.68 3.64 19.27
N LEU A 31 5.89 2.58 19.19
CA LEU A 31 5.58 1.69 20.32
C LEU A 31 6.10 0.26 20.17
N LEU A 32 6.31 -0.23 18.94
CA LEU A 32 6.64 -1.63 18.69
C LEU A 32 8.07 -1.82 18.13
N ASN A 33 8.91 -0.81 18.22
CA ASN A 33 10.30 -0.85 17.77
C ASN A 33 10.49 -1.19 16.28
N VAL A 34 9.50 -0.89 15.45
CA VAL A 34 9.64 -1.04 14.00
C VAL A 34 10.56 0.07 13.48
N THR A 35 11.63 -0.32 12.82
CA THR A 35 12.66 0.60 12.29
C THR A 35 12.75 0.56 10.77
N ARG A 36 12.06 -0.38 10.13
CA ARG A 36 12.07 -0.56 8.68
C ARG A 36 10.65 -0.80 8.19
N VAL A 37 10.28 -0.14 7.11
CA VAL A 37 8.99 -0.30 6.43
C VAL A 37 9.25 -0.65 4.98
N LEU A 38 8.62 -1.72 4.50
CA LEU A 38 8.61 -2.09 3.10
C LEU A 38 7.17 -2.01 2.57
N VAL A 39 6.96 -1.20 1.54
CA VAL A 39 5.69 -1.16 0.80
C VAL A 39 5.86 -1.99 -0.46
N MET A 40 5.02 -3.02 -0.63
CA MET A 40 5.21 -3.99 -1.70
C MET A 40 3.88 -4.39 -2.35
N PRO A 41 3.44 -3.67 -3.42
CA PRO A 41 2.39 -4.17 -4.29
C PRO A 41 2.88 -5.37 -5.12
N HIS A 42 1.95 -6.07 -5.76
CA HIS A 42 2.28 -7.16 -6.66
C HIS A 42 1.78 -6.87 -8.08
N THR A 43 2.40 -7.51 -9.08
CA THR A 43 1.94 -7.47 -10.47
C THR A 43 0.61 -8.21 -10.63
N ASP A 44 -0.05 -8.02 -11.76
CA ASP A 44 -1.34 -8.65 -12.08
C ASP A 44 -2.43 -8.38 -11.02
N CYS A 45 -2.37 -7.22 -10.41
CA CYS A 45 -3.33 -6.80 -9.40
C CYS A 45 -4.58 -6.20 -10.05
N ARG A 46 -5.76 -6.63 -9.63
CA ARG A 46 -7.02 -6.06 -10.12
C ARG A 46 -7.15 -4.56 -9.88
N MET A 47 -6.56 -4.05 -8.81
CA MET A 47 -6.52 -2.62 -8.51
C MET A 47 -5.67 -1.82 -9.51
N ALA A 48 -4.79 -2.47 -10.27
CA ALA A 48 -4.01 -1.86 -11.34
C ALA A 48 -4.66 -2.05 -12.73
N GLN A 49 -5.70 -2.87 -12.84
CA GLN A 49 -6.40 -3.19 -14.09
C GLN A 49 -7.74 -2.48 -14.23
N SER A 50 -8.25 -1.88 -13.17
CA SER A 50 -9.56 -1.25 -13.12
C SER A 50 -9.46 0.26 -13.09
N GLU A 51 -10.54 0.93 -13.48
CA GLU A 51 -10.71 2.37 -13.25
C GLU A 51 -11.65 2.60 -12.06
N GLU A 52 -11.39 3.63 -11.29
CA GLU A 52 -12.18 3.95 -10.09
C GLU A 52 -13.66 4.14 -10.43
N SER A 53 -13.96 4.89 -11.48
CA SER A 53 -15.35 5.13 -11.94
C SER A 53 -16.09 3.84 -12.27
N ASN A 54 -15.41 2.90 -12.93
CA ASN A 54 -16.02 1.63 -13.31
C ASN A 54 -16.38 0.76 -12.10
N ILE A 55 -15.59 0.83 -11.04
CA ILE A 55 -15.88 0.11 -9.80
C ILE A 55 -17.12 0.71 -9.12
N HIS A 56 -17.21 2.03 -9.05
CA HIS A 56 -18.39 2.71 -8.49
C HIS A 56 -19.66 2.36 -9.27
N GLU A 57 -19.61 2.42 -10.59
CA GLU A 57 -20.73 2.06 -11.47
C GLU A 57 -21.17 0.61 -11.30
N LEU A 58 -20.21 -0.31 -11.20
CA LEU A 58 -20.49 -1.73 -10.98
C LEU A 58 -21.21 -1.97 -9.66
N ILE A 59 -20.76 -1.35 -8.59
CA ILE A 59 -21.35 -1.49 -7.26
C ILE A 59 -22.76 -0.88 -7.24
N GLU A 60 -22.92 0.30 -7.81
CA GLU A 60 -24.22 0.95 -7.91
C GLU A 60 -25.21 0.12 -8.71
N SER A 61 -24.77 -0.48 -9.82
CA SER A 61 -25.58 -1.36 -10.65
C SER A 61 -26.03 -2.64 -9.92
N LYS A 62 -25.15 -3.22 -9.09
CA LYS A 62 -25.44 -4.47 -8.37
C LYS A 62 -26.25 -4.27 -7.10
N PHE A 63 -26.00 -3.20 -6.37
CA PHE A 63 -26.52 -3.02 -5.01
C PHE A 63 -27.38 -1.77 -4.83
N GLY A 64 -27.47 -0.91 -5.85
CA GLY A 64 -28.19 0.37 -5.75
C GLY A 64 -27.56 1.37 -4.77
N VAL A 65 -26.27 1.21 -4.48
CA VAL A 65 -25.55 2.06 -3.53
C VAL A 65 -24.48 2.86 -4.26
N ASP A 66 -24.51 4.18 -4.09
CA ASP A 66 -23.46 5.07 -4.57
C ASP A 66 -22.29 5.07 -3.61
N THR A 67 -21.12 4.64 -4.10
CA THR A 67 -19.88 4.56 -3.31
C THR A 67 -18.89 5.67 -3.64
N ARG A 68 -19.29 6.71 -4.38
CA ARG A 68 -18.37 7.79 -4.81
C ARG A 68 -17.81 8.64 -3.67
N SER A 69 -18.39 8.52 -2.48
CA SER A 69 -17.80 9.08 -1.25
C SER A 69 -16.59 8.30 -0.73
N LEU A 70 -16.36 7.08 -1.23
CA LEU A 70 -15.19 6.26 -0.92
C LEU A 70 -14.15 6.37 -2.04
N GLU A 71 -12.89 6.37 -1.67
CA GLU A 71 -11.78 6.29 -2.60
C GLU A 71 -11.17 4.89 -2.55
N PHE A 72 -11.27 4.12 -3.63
CA PHE A 72 -10.69 2.78 -3.70
C PHE A 72 -9.20 2.78 -4.01
N ARG A 73 -8.67 3.90 -4.49
CA ARG A 73 -7.24 4.10 -4.80
C ARG A 73 -6.72 3.12 -5.83
N VAL A 74 -7.48 2.88 -6.89
CA VAL A 74 -7.00 2.13 -8.05
C VAL A 74 -5.92 2.93 -8.78
N THR A 75 -4.99 2.24 -9.39
CA THR A 75 -3.96 2.88 -10.20
C THR A 75 -3.48 1.97 -11.32
N LYS A 76 -3.30 2.56 -12.49
CA LYS A 76 -2.69 1.87 -13.65
C LYS A 76 -1.16 1.94 -13.60
N ASP A 77 -0.60 2.97 -12.96
CA ASP A 77 0.83 3.15 -12.78
C ASP A 77 1.22 2.80 -11.32
N GLN A 78 1.50 1.52 -11.11
CA GLN A 78 1.90 1.01 -9.79
C GLN A 78 3.19 1.65 -9.27
N GLU A 79 4.14 1.93 -10.16
CA GLU A 79 5.42 2.50 -9.75
C GLU A 79 5.25 3.95 -9.26
N ALA A 80 4.49 4.76 -9.99
CA ALA A 80 4.18 6.12 -9.56
C ALA A 80 3.38 6.15 -8.25
N ALA A 81 2.41 5.27 -8.09
CA ALA A 81 1.63 5.15 -6.87
C ALA A 81 2.50 4.70 -5.68
N LEU A 82 3.37 3.74 -5.89
CA LEU A 82 4.31 3.27 -4.88
C LEU A 82 5.25 4.39 -4.43
N LYS A 83 5.80 5.15 -5.37
CA LYS A 83 6.65 6.32 -5.07
C LYS A 83 5.90 7.35 -4.23
N THR A 84 4.67 7.66 -4.59
CA THR A 84 3.81 8.58 -3.84
C THR A 84 3.57 8.07 -2.42
N ASP A 85 3.22 6.82 -2.26
CA ASP A 85 2.94 6.21 -0.96
C ASP A 85 4.19 6.14 -0.06
N ILE A 86 5.35 5.85 -0.63
CA ILE A 86 6.63 5.89 0.10
C ILE A 86 6.97 7.31 0.56
N THR A 87 6.82 8.28 -0.34
CA THR A 87 7.03 9.70 0.00
C THR A 87 6.10 10.13 1.13
N ARG A 88 4.84 9.70 1.09
CA ARG A 88 3.86 9.97 2.14
C ARG A 88 4.31 9.48 3.52
N ILE A 89 4.87 8.27 3.60
CA ILE A 89 5.42 7.76 4.86
C ILE A 89 6.64 8.56 5.28
N ARG A 90 7.59 8.78 4.38
CA ARG A 90 8.85 9.47 4.67
C ARG A 90 8.68 10.90 5.16
N THR A 91 7.65 11.57 4.69
CA THR A 91 7.37 12.96 5.03
C THR A 91 6.35 13.14 6.15
N TYR A 92 5.80 12.05 6.66
CA TYR A 92 4.78 12.12 7.70
C TYR A 92 5.42 12.40 9.06
N PRO A 93 5.07 13.54 9.70
CA PRO A 93 5.82 14.02 10.86
C PRO A 93 5.70 13.16 12.11
N LEU A 94 4.69 12.27 12.18
CA LEU A 94 4.48 11.37 13.32
C LEU A 94 5.14 10.00 13.15
N ILE A 95 5.75 9.71 12.01
CA ILE A 95 6.62 8.54 11.85
C ILE A 95 7.94 8.86 12.55
N ARG A 96 8.39 7.93 13.39
CA ARG A 96 9.61 8.12 14.18
C ARG A 96 10.80 8.40 13.26
N GLU A 97 11.62 9.37 13.66
CA GLU A 97 12.86 9.69 12.96
C GLU A 97 13.79 8.46 12.89
N GLY A 98 14.52 8.32 11.79
CA GLY A 98 15.45 7.21 11.58
C GLY A 98 14.79 5.93 11.02
N VAL A 99 13.49 5.91 10.82
CA VAL A 99 12.82 4.77 10.16
C VAL A 99 13.18 4.72 8.68
N SER A 100 13.69 3.57 8.23
CA SER A 100 13.99 3.33 6.82
C SER A 100 12.74 2.87 6.09
N VAL A 101 12.45 3.51 4.95
CA VAL A 101 11.27 3.18 4.12
C VAL A 101 11.71 2.82 2.71
N ALA A 102 11.34 1.64 2.27
CA ALA A 102 11.66 1.12 0.93
C ALA A 102 10.40 0.69 0.19
N GLY A 103 10.52 0.62 -1.13
CA GLY A 103 9.48 0.10 -2.01
C GLY A 103 9.99 -1.02 -2.90
N ALA A 104 9.11 -1.97 -3.18
CA ALA A 104 9.38 -3.04 -4.13
C ALA A 104 8.08 -3.44 -4.82
N ILE A 105 8.20 -4.07 -5.98
CA ILE A 105 7.08 -4.71 -6.67
C ILE A 105 7.35 -6.20 -6.75
N TYR A 106 6.40 -7.00 -6.28
CA TYR A 106 6.48 -8.46 -6.35
C TYR A 106 5.86 -8.94 -7.67
N ASP A 107 6.66 -9.64 -8.47
CA ASP A 107 6.17 -10.25 -9.71
C ASP A 107 5.62 -11.65 -9.40
N VAL A 108 4.31 -11.82 -9.57
CA VAL A 108 3.62 -13.07 -9.23
C VAL A 108 3.92 -14.22 -10.21
N ILE A 109 4.44 -13.91 -11.39
CA ILE A 109 4.80 -14.93 -12.40
C ILE A 109 6.22 -15.41 -12.20
N SER A 110 7.18 -14.49 -12.14
CA SER A 110 8.61 -14.83 -11.94
C SER A 110 8.94 -15.14 -10.48
N VAL A 111 8.06 -14.80 -9.54
CA VAL A 111 8.26 -14.93 -8.08
C VAL A 111 9.47 -14.13 -7.60
N LYS A 112 9.75 -13.00 -8.24
CA LYS A 112 10.87 -12.11 -7.90
C LYS A 112 10.38 -10.80 -7.31
N ILE A 113 11.22 -10.21 -6.48
CA ILE A 113 11.00 -8.90 -5.89
C ILE A 113 11.89 -7.89 -6.61
N ASP A 114 11.29 -6.87 -7.19
CA ASP A 114 11.97 -5.76 -7.85
C ASP A 114 11.98 -4.55 -6.92
N PHE A 115 13.12 -4.32 -6.26
CA PHE A 115 13.31 -3.17 -5.38
C PHE A 115 13.46 -1.90 -6.18
N LYS A 116 12.80 -0.84 -5.72
CA LYS A 116 12.77 0.45 -6.38
C LYS A 116 13.65 1.47 -5.65
N SER A 117 14.40 2.22 -6.42
CA SER A 117 15.21 3.35 -5.92
C SER A 117 14.42 4.65 -6.05
N PHE A 118 13.79 5.06 -4.97
CA PHE A 118 13.05 6.32 -4.92
C PHE A 118 13.74 7.33 -4.01
#